data_70b9b95d4cdce0a7ad593b9cd05664b4
#
_entry.id   70b9b95d4cdce0a7ad593b9cd05664b4
#
_cell.length_a   1.000
_cell.length_b   1.000
_cell.length_c   1.000
_cell.angle_alpha   90.00
_cell.angle_beta   90.00
_cell.angle_gamma   90.00
#
_symmetry.space_group_name_H-M   'P 1'
#
loop_
_entity.id
_entity.type
_entity.pdbx_description
1 polymer ?
#
loop_
_entity_poly.entity_id
_entity_poly.type
_entity_poly.pdbx_seq_one_letter_code
_entity_poly.pdbx_strand_id
1 'polypeptide(L)'
;MKKNVAVILAGGVGSRLGLSTPKQFFKVAGKMVVEHTIDTFESNPHIHEIAIVSNPFYISDFESIIIKNGWKKVKKILKGGQERYHSSLSAIKAYEDTDVNLIFHD
;
A
#
# COMPACT_ATOMS: atom_id res chain seq x y z
N MET A 1 21.51 9.68 -6.20
CA MET A 1 20.12 9.90 -6.67
C MET A 1 19.13 9.32 -5.65
N LYS A 2 18.14 10.10 -5.28
CA LYS A 2 17.11 9.63 -4.35
C LYS A 2 16.19 8.61 -5.02
N LYS A 3 15.85 7.56 -4.28
CA LYS A 3 14.81 6.62 -4.72
C LYS A 3 13.44 7.24 -4.53
N ASN A 4 12.53 6.93 -5.43
CA ASN A 4 11.13 7.30 -5.29
C ASN A 4 10.36 6.10 -4.74
N VAL A 5 9.75 6.27 -3.58
CA VAL A 5 8.98 5.22 -2.91
C VAL A 5 7.51 5.60 -2.97
N ALA A 6 6.71 4.75 -3.60
CA ALA A 6 5.26 4.92 -3.59
C ALA A 6 4.71 4.28 -2.31
N VAL A 7 4.00 5.09 -1.52
CA VAL A 7 3.38 4.63 -0.27
C VAL A 7 1.88 4.49 -0.51
N ILE A 8 1.41 3.26 -0.53
CA ILE A 8 -0.01 2.96 -0.76
C ILE A 8 -0.71 2.93 0.58
N LEU A 9 -1.56 3.91 0.84
CA LEU A 9 -2.30 4.00 2.10
C LEU A 9 -3.58 3.17 2.01
N ALA A 10 -3.50 1.94 2.48
CA ALA A 10 -4.59 0.98 2.44
C ALA A 10 -5.07 0.62 3.85
N GLY A 11 -4.85 1.53 4.82
CA GLY A 11 -5.18 1.28 6.22
C GLY A 11 -6.64 1.48 6.59
N GLY A 12 -7.43 2.05 5.68
CA GLY A 12 -8.85 2.31 5.95
C GLY A 12 -9.66 1.05 6.06
N VAL A 13 -10.66 1.07 6.92
CA VAL A 13 -11.64 0.00 7.01
C VAL A 13 -12.89 0.40 6.26
N GLY A 14 -13.54 -0.55 5.59
CA GLY A 14 -14.77 -0.30 4.84
C GLY A 14 -16.00 -0.05 5.71
N SER A 15 -15.80 0.11 7.01
CA SER A 15 -16.89 0.25 7.97
C SER A 15 -17.78 1.47 7.74
N ARG A 16 -17.26 2.52 7.11
CA ARG A 16 -18.05 3.71 6.78
C ARG A 16 -19.23 3.40 5.87
N LEU A 17 -19.09 2.36 5.06
CA LEU A 17 -20.12 1.95 4.11
C LEU A 17 -20.92 0.77 4.62
N GLY A 18 -20.70 0.36 5.87
CA GLY A 18 -21.34 -0.82 6.43
C GLY A 18 -20.87 -2.12 5.80
N LEU A 19 -19.73 -2.10 5.14
CA LEU A 19 -19.19 -3.27 4.44
C LEU A 19 -18.19 -4.00 5.32
N SER A 20 -18.25 -5.34 5.29
CA SER A 20 -17.31 -6.17 6.05
C SER A 20 -15.95 -6.26 5.36
N THR A 21 -15.89 -5.99 4.07
CA THR A 21 -14.66 -6.05 3.27
C THR A 21 -14.27 -4.65 2.82
N PRO A 22 -13.01 -4.21 3.05
CA PRO A 22 -12.57 -2.92 2.54
C PRO A 22 -12.70 -2.83 1.02
N LYS A 23 -13.06 -1.65 0.52
CA LYS A 23 -13.23 -1.44 -0.92
C LYS A 23 -11.95 -1.75 -1.72
N GLN A 24 -10.79 -1.69 -1.07
CA GLN A 24 -9.50 -2.03 -1.70
C GLN A 24 -9.48 -3.46 -2.25
N PHE A 25 -10.26 -4.36 -1.65
CA PHE A 25 -10.32 -5.76 -2.06
C PHE A 25 -11.48 -6.05 -3.02
N PHE A 26 -12.28 -5.06 -3.38
CA PHE A 26 -13.34 -5.23 -4.37
C PHE A 26 -12.70 -5.41 -5.74
N LYS A 27 -13.27 -6.31 -6.54
CA LYS A 27 -12.75 -6.59 -7.88
C LYS A 27 -13.39 -5.68 -8.92
N VAL A 28 -12.55 -5.16 -9.81
CA VAL A 28 -12.95 -4.40 -10.98
C VAL A 28 -12.16 -4.98 -12.14
N ALA A 29 -12.86 -5.39 -13.20
CA ALA A 29 -12.26 -6.00 -14.38
C ALA A 29 -11.37 -7.20 -14.02
N GLY A 30 -11.85 -8.03 -13.09
CA GLY A 30 -11.17 -9.27 -12.70
C GLY A 30 -10.06 -9.13 -11.68
N LYS A 31 -9.70 -7.91 -11.29
CA LYS A 31 -8.67 -7.65 -10.28
C LYS A 31 -9.22 -6.77 -9.18
N MET A 32 -8.65 -6.91 -7.98
CA MET A 32 -9.00 -6.04 -6.88
C MET A 32 -8.52 -4.61 -7.15
N VAL A 33 -9.21 -3.62 -6.57
CA VAL A 33 -8.85 -2.21 -6.71
C VAL A 33 -7.37 -1.99 -6.36
N VAL A 34 -6.91 -2.57 -5.24
CA VAL A 34 -5.52 -2.41 -4.81
C VAL A 34 -4.53 -3.05 -5.79
N GLU A 35 -4.93 -4.14 -6.46
CA GLU A 35 -4.06 -4.76 -7.46
C GLU A 35 -3.84 -3.84 -8.65
N HIS A 36 -4.90 -3.15 -9.11
CA HIS A 36 -4.78 -2.16 -10.18
C HIS A 36 -3.84 -1.02 -9.79
N THR A 37 -3.99 -0.53 -8.57
CA THR A 37 -3.15 0.56 -8.06
C THR A 37 -1.69 0.17 -8.02
N ILE A 38 -1.39 -0.99 -7.44
CA ILE A 38 -0.01 -1.46 -7.29
C ILE A 38 0.60 -1.77 -8.66
N ASP A 39 -0.17 -2.37 -9.57
CA ASP A 39 0.30 -2.63 -10.94
C ASP A 39 0.78 -1.34 -11.62
N THR A 40 0.04 -0.25 -11.43
CA THR A 40 0.40 1.04 -12.00
C THR A 40 1.77 1.51 -11.52
N PHE A 41 2.03 1.40 -10.21
CA PHE A 41 3.32 1.81 -9.64
C PHE A 41 4.43 0.81 -9.96
N GLU A 42 4.10 -0.48 -9.97
CA GLU A 42 5.09 -1.53 -10.29
C GLU A 42 5.65 -1.35 -11.70
N SER A 43 4.82 -0.94 -12.64
CA SER A 43 5.24 -0.75 -14.04
C SER A 43 5.79 0.64 -14.32
N ASN A 44 5.79 1.55 -13.36
CA ASN A 44 6.29 2.91 -13.55
C ASN A 44 7.81 2.95 -13.36
N PRO A 45 8.59 3.32 -14.40
CA PRO A 45 10.05 3.31 -14.30
C PRO A 45 10.62 4.34 -13.32
N HIS A 46 9.83 5.34 -12.93
CA HIS A 46 10.25 6.36 -11.97
C HIS A 46 10.03 5.94 -10.52
N ILE A 47 9.32 4.84 -10.29
CA ILE A 47 9.09 4.31 -8.94
C ILE A 47 10.08 3.17 -8.72
N HIS A 48 10.87 3.27 -7.65
CA HIS A 48 11.91 2.31 -7.33
C HIS A 48 11.46 1.29 -6.29
N GLU A 49 10.55 1.69 -5.41
CA GLU A 49 10.10 0.85 -4.30
C GLU A 49 8.65 1.18 -3.98
N ILE A 50 7.92 0.20 -3.48
CA ILE A 50 6.52 0.36 -3.05
C ILE A 50 6.43 -0.11 -1.60
N ALA A 51 5.78 0.69 -0.76
CA ALA A 51 5.43 0.32 0.60
C ALA A 51 3.91 0.34 0.72
N ILE A 52 3.36 -0.68 1.34
CA ILE A 52 1.91 -0.75 1.60
C ILE A 52 1.72 -0.49 3.09
N VAL A 53 0.82 0.45 3.43
CA VAL A 53 0.44 0.68 4.82
C VAL A 53 -0.97 0.13 4.97
N SER A 54 -1.11 -0.91 5.77
CA SER A 54 -2.36 -1.65 5.91
C SER A 54 -2.83 -1.69 7.35
N ASN A 55 -4.15 -1.77 7.53
CA ASN A 55 -4.71 -2.21 8.79
C ASN A 55 -4.07 -3.57 9.13
N PRO A 56 -3.58 -3.75 10.37
CA PRO A 56 -2.92 -5.01 10.76
C PRO A 56 -3.75 -6.26 10.48
N PHE A 57 -5.06 -6.13 10.50
CA PHE A 57 -5.97 -7.25 10.23
C PHE A 57 -5.83 -7.81 8.80
N TYR A 58 -5.38 -6.99 7.84
CA TYR A 58 -5.31 -7.37 6.44
C TYR A 58 -3.88 -7.57 5.91
N ILE A 59 -2.87 -7.55 6.78
CA ILE A 59 -1.48 -7.69 6.34
C ILE A 59 -1.26 -9.03 5.63
N SER A 60 -1.80 -10.12 6.18
CA SER A 60 -1.63 -11.44 5.55
C SER A 60 -2.31 -11.51 4.18
N ASP A 61 -3.42 -10.80 3.99
CA ASP A 61 -4.08 -10.71 2.69
C ASP A 61 -3.17 -10.02 1.67
N PHE A 62 -2.50 -8.94 2.06
CA PHE A 62 -1.56 -8.26 1.17
C PHE A 62 -0.36 -9.12 0.85
N GLU A 63 0.15 -9.86 1.82
CA GLU A 63 1.26 -10.80 1.57
C GLU A 63 0.89 -11.82 0.49
N SER A 64 -0.30 -12.38 0.58
CA SER A 64 -0.79 -13.34 -0.42
C SER A 64 -0.94 -12.71 -1.80
N ILE A 65 -1.46 -11.48 -1.85
CA ILE A 65 -1.65 -10.76 -3.12
C ILE A 65 -0.30 -10.44 -3.76
N ILE A 66 0.70 -10.07 -2.97
CA ILE A 66 2.05 -9.78 -3.47
C ILE A 66 2.65 -11.03 -4.11
N ILE A 67 2.54 -12.17 -3.44
CA ILE A 67 3.06 -13.44 -3.95
C ILE A 67 2.34 -13.81 -5.26
N LYS A 68 1.03 -13.68 -5.27
CA LYS A 68 0.21 -14.00 -6.44
C LYS A 68 0.62 -13.19 -7.68
N ASN A 69 0.90 -11.91 -7.50
CA ASN A 69 1.22 -11.01 -8.60
C ASN A 69 2.71 -10.97 -8.94
N GLY A 70 3.57 -11.45 -8.06
CA GLY A 70 5.01 -11.46 -8.28
C GLY A 70 5.62 -10.07 -8.36
N TRP A 71 5.04 -9.10 -7.66
CA TRP A 71 5.57 -7.74 -7.65
C TRP A 71 6.95 -7.69 -7.00
N LYS A 72 7.89 -7.06 -7.69
CA LYS A 72 9.28 -6.98 -7.25
C LYS A 72 9.60 -5.72 -6.45
N LYS A 73 8.81 -4.66 -6.65
CA LYS A 73 9.08 -3.37 -6.00
C LYS A 73 8.47 -3.25 -4.61
N VAL A 74 7.51 -4.10 -4.27
CA VAL A 74 6.87 -4.07 -2.95
C VAL A 74 7.84 -4.66 -1.92
N LYS A 75 8.45 -3.79 -1.13
CA LYS A 75 9.50 -4.16 -0.18
C LYS A 75 9.04 -4.15 1.27
N LYS A 76 7.98 -3.40 1.58
CA LYS A 76 7.51 -3.25 2.95
C LYS A 76 6.00 -3.28 3.03
N ILE A 77 5.49 -3.95 4.06
CA ILE A 77 4.10 -3.84 4.48
C ILE A 77 4.14 -3.30 5.90
N LEU A 78 3.58 -2.11 6.09
CA LEU A 78 3.63 -1.39 7.35
C LEU A 78 2.24 -1.39 8.00
N LYS A 79 2.22 -1.31 9.33
CA LYS A 79 0.98 -1.23 10.08
C LYS A 79 0.46 0.20 10.07
N GLY A 80 -0.78 0.39 9.62
CA GLY A 80 -1.47 1.66 9.72
C GLY A 80 -2.21 1.79 11.04
N GLY A 81 -2.59 3.02 11.37
CA GLY A 81 -3.42 3.31 12.54
C GLY A 81 -4.88 3.51 12.15
N GLN A 82 -5.67 3.99 13.13
CA GLN A 82 -7.10 4.22 12.92
C GLN A 82 -7.37 5.42 12.01
N GLU A 83 -6.51 6.42 12.09
CA GLU A 83 -6.63 7.64 11.30
C GLU A 83 -5.61 7.63 10.16
N ARG A 84 -5.95 8.37 9.08
CA ARG A 84 -5.07 8.46 7.92
C ARG A 84 -3.68 8.98 8.28
N TYR A 85 -3.61 9.96 9.20
CA TYR A 85 -2.31 10.52 9.60
C TYR A 85 -1.43 9.50 10.33
N HIS A 86 -2.02 8.55 11.05
CA HIS A 86 -1.26 7.48 11.69
C HIS A 86 -0.56 6.62 10.63
N SER A 87 -1.26 6.34 9.54
CA SER A 87 -0.69 5.56 8.44
C SER A 87 0.44 6.30 7.76
N SER A 88 0.26 7.61 7.54
CA SER A 88 1.31 8.44 6.96
C SER A 88 2.54 8.51 7.85
N LEU A 89 2.34 8.65 9.18
CA LEU A 89 3.44 8.66 10.14
C LEU A 89 4.20 7.33 10.16
N SER A 90 3.47 6.21 10.02
CA SER A 90 4.10 4.89 9.98
C SER A 90 5.10 4.81 8.82
N ALA A 91 4.72 5.30 7.65
CA ALA A 91 5.60 5.33 6.49
C ALA A 91 6.78 6.28 6.69
N ILE A 92 6.52 7.47 7.21
CA ILE A 92 7.57 8.46 7.47
C ILE A 92 8.62 7.89 8.41
N LYS A 93 8.19 7.25 9.50
CA LYS A 93 9.11 6.62 10.46
C LYS A 93 9.91 5.49 9.83
N ALA A 94 9.29 4.68 8.98
CA ALA A 94 9.96 3.54 8.36
C ALA A 94 11.12 3.99 7.45
N TYR A 95 11.05 5.21 6.92
CA TYR A 95 12.04 5.74 5.99
C TYR A 95 12.84 6.93 6.55
N GLU A 96 12.71 7.23 7.85
CA GLU A 96 13.31 8.45 8.42
C GLU A 96 14.83 8.50 8.32
N ASP A 97 15.49 7.33 8.31
CA ASP A 97 16.96 7.26 8.22
C ASP A 97 17.44 7.04 6.78
N THR A 98 16.54 7.18 5.81
CA THR A 98 16.87 6.97 4.40
C THR A 98 16.67 8.26 3.61
N ASP A 99 17.43 8.39 2.52
CA ASP A 99 17.32 9.54 1.63
C ASP A 99 16.43 9.17 0.44
N VAL A 100 15.12 9.21 0.65
CA VAL A 100 14.13 8.82 -0.37
C VAL A 100 13.04 9.90 -0.49
N ASN A 101 12.39 9.92 -1.64
CA ASN A 101 11.17 10.68 -1.85
C ASN A 101 9.98 9.77 -1.58
N LEU A 102 9.06 10.20 -0.72
CA LEU A 102 7.84 9.44 -0.44
C LEU A 102 6.69 10.05 -1.23
N ILE A 103 6.02 9.20 -2.00
CA ILE A 103 4.87 9.61 -2.81
C ILE A 103 3.67 8.85 -2.26
N PHE A 104 2.76 9.58 -1.63
CA PHE A 104 1.60 8.98 -0.97
C PHE A 104 0.44 8.84 -1.95
N HIS A 105 -0.21 7.68 -1.89
CA HIS A 105 -1.40 7.38 -2.69
C HIS A 105 -2.46 6.72 -1.79
N ASP A 106 -3.67 7.24 -1.86
CA ASP A 106 -4.80 6.69 -1.12
C ASP A 106 -5.47 5.55 -1.85
#